data_35d83c81d89d7eb7142d1aa2a0c21ccc
#
_entry.id   35d83c81d89d7eb7142d1aa2a0c21ccc
#
_cell.length_a   1.000
_cell.length_b   1.000
_cell.length_c   1.000
_cell.angle_alpha   90.00
_cell.angle_beta   90.00
_cell.angle_gamma   90.00
#
_symmetry.space_group_name_H-M   'P 1'
#
loop_
_entity.id
_entity.type
_entity.pdbx_description
1 polymer ?
#
loop_
_entity_poly.entity_id
_entity_poly.type
_entity_poly.pdbx_seq_one_letter_code
_entity_poly.pdbx_strand_id
1 'polypeptide(L)'
;MITTVVYAVVALAAIGAAAALILYFVAQKFKVYEDPRIDLVTDKLPGANCGGCGFAGCRALAEAVVKSESLEGKFCPVGGDGVMKQVAEVMGLKAEESDPMIAVVRCNGGKCNNVSKVEYDGLRDCSFANMNFSGEGGCANGCLGFGNCVSACKFDALEIDETTRLPKVNQDKCVACGACVKACPRKIIELRKKGKNNRRVFVSCMNTEKGAEAKKNCTSACIGCGKCAKACPF
;
A
#
# COMPACT_ATOMS: atom_id res chain seq x y z
N MET A 1 25.05 -50.45 -35.43
CA MET A 1 24.49 -49.10 -35.26
C MET A 1 23.00 -49.13 -34.85
N ILE A 2 22.12 -49.82 -35.58
CA ILE A 2 20.66 -49.87 -35.28
C ILE A 2 20.39 -50.47 -33.87
N THR A 3 21.06 -51.53 -33.50
CA THR A 3 20.90 -52.19 -32.21
C THR A 3 21.32 -51.31 -30.99
N THR A 4 22.38 -50.51 -31.13
CA THR A 4 22.82 -49.57 -30.10
C THR A 4 21.82 -48.43 -29.91
N VAL A 5 21.23 -47.93 -31.00
CA VAL A 5 20.18 -46.91 -30.96
C VAL A 5 18.91 -47.44 -30.30
N VAL A 6 18.52 -48.68 -30.62
CA VAL A 6 17.35 -49.33 -29.96
C VAL A 6 17.55 -49.49 -28.47
N TYR A 7 18.72 -49.96 -28.01
CA TYR A 7 19.02 -50.06 -26.58
C TYR A 7 19.00 -48.69 -25.87
N ALA A 8 19.56 -47.67 -26.54
CA ALA A 8 19.53 -46.30 -25.96
C ALA A 8 18.10 -45.74 -25.80
N VAL A 9 17.25 -45.95 -26.80
CA VAL A 9 15.85 -45.54 -26.74
C VAL A 9 15.07 -46.30 -25.68
N VAL A 10 15.26 -47.61 -25.58
CA VAL A 10 14.60 -48.42 -24.52
C VAL A 10 15.07 -47.98 -23.12
N ALA A 11 16.36 -47.74 -22.94
CA ALA A 11 16.92 -47.31 -21.63
C ALA A 11 16.34 -45.91 -21.27
N LEU A 12 16.32 -44.95 -22.17
CA LEU A 12 15.74 -43.63 -21.92
C LEU A 12 14.26 -43.70 -21.60
N ALA A 13 13.50 -44.53 -22.35
CA ALA A 13 12.08 -44.74 -22.09
C ALA A 13 11.82 -45.36 -20.73
N ALA A 14 12.63 -46.35 -20.31
CA ALA A 14 12.52 -46.95 -18.98
C ALA A 14 12.83 -45.95 -17.84
N ILE A 15 13.88 -45.13 -17.99
CA ILE A 15 14.23 -44.10 -17.02
C ILE A 15 13.10 -43.03 -16.95
N GLY A 16 12.58 -42.60 -18.10
CA GLY A 16 11.48 -41.63 -18.17
C GLY A 16 10.21 -42.19 -17.50
N ALA A 17 9.87 -43.45 -17.75
CA ALA A 17 8.71 -44.08 -17.10
C ALA A 17 8.89 -44.20 -15.59
N ALA A 18 10.07 -44.60 -15.13
CA ALA A 18 10.38 -44.70 -13.69
C ALA A 18 10.28 -43.32 -13.01
N ALA A 19 10.85 -42.26 -13.62
CA ALA A 19 10.76 -40.89 -13.12
C ALA A 19 9.31 -40.40 -13.06
N ALA A 20 8.51 -40.66 -14.09
CA ALA A 20 7.11 -40.28 -14.12
C ALA A 20 6.28 -40.97 -13.01
N LEU A 21 6.53 -42.26 -12.78
CA LEU A 21 5.90 -43.02 -11.69
C LEU A 21 6.27 -42.46 -10.32
N ILE A 22 7.55 -42.18 -10.08
CA ILE A 22 8.03 -41.57 -8.81
C ILE A 22 7.33 -40.20 -8.60
N LEU A 23 7.34 -39.32 -9.62
CA LEU A 23 6.69 -38.03 -9.53
C LEU A 23 5.18 -38.14 -9.30
N TYR A 24 4.52 -39.11 -9.92
CA TYR A 24 3.09 -39.36 -9.72
C TYR A 24 2.81 -39.75 -8.25
N PHE A 25 3.56 -40.69 -7.68
CA PHE A 25 3.37 -41.10 -6.28
C PHE A 25 3.70 -39.96 -5.31
N VAL A 26 4.76 -39.20 -5.56
CA VAL A 26 5.12 -38.03 -4.76
C VAL A 26 4.00 -37.00 -4.82
N ALA A 27 3.50 -36.67 -6.00
CA ALA A 27 2.40 -35.73 -6.17
C ALA A 27 1.11 -36.17 -5.44
N GLN A 28 0.81 -37.47 -5.47
CA GLN A 28 -0.35 -38.01 -4.74
C GLN A 28 -0.15 -37.94 -3.22
N LYS A 29 1.04 -38.26 -2.72
CA LYS A 29 1.34 -38.26 -1.29
C LYS A 29 1.41 -36.86 -0.68
N PHE A 30 1.87 -35.88 -1.46
CA PHE A 30 2.01 -34.48 -1.04
C PHE A 30 0.90 -33.57 -1.59
N LYS A 31 -0.21 -34.16 -2.04
CA LYS A 31 -1.39 -33.38 -2.47
C LYS A 31 -1.90 -32.56 -1.30
N VAL A 32 -1.69 -31.24 -1.36
CA VAL A 32 -2.29 -30.29 -0.41
C VAL A 32 -3.77 -30.17 -0.77
N TYR A 33 -4.64 -30.50 0.15
CA TYR A 33 -6.07 -30.31 -0.01
C TYR A 33 -6.38 -28.84 0.35
N GLU A 34 -6.64 -28.01 -0.64
CA GLU A 34 -7.09 -26.64 -0.45
C GLU A 34 -8.62 -26.60 -0.42
N ASP A 35 -9.17 -25.80 0.46
CA ASP A 35 -10.62 -25.60 0.54
C ASP A 35 -11.12 -24.91 -0.74
N PRO A 36 -12.08 -25.47 -1.47
CA PRO A 36 -12.59 -24.86 -2.71
C PRO A 36 -13.21 -23.47 -2.51
N ARG A 37 -13.59 -23.11 -1.29
CA ARG A 37 -14.06 -21.77 -0.94
C ARG A 37 -13.00 -20.69 -1.17
N ILE A 38 -11.70 -21.06 -1.09
CA ILE A 38 -10.59 -20.10 -1.33
C ILE A 38 -10.64 -19.55 -2.76
N ASP A 39 -10.86 -20.40 -3.74
CA ASP A 39 -10.95 -19.98 -5.14
C ASP A 39 -12.21 -19.12 -5.35
N LEU A 40 -13.35 -19.52 -4.80
CA LEU A 40 -14.59 -18.74 -4.88
C LEU A 40 -14.45 -17.34 -4.26
N VAL A 41 -13.78 -17.22 -3.12
CA VAL A 41 -13.51 -15.91 -2.48
C VAL A 41 -12.50 -15.12 -3.30
N THR A 42 -11.47 -15.78 -3.84
CA THR A 42 -10.45 -15.12 -4.67
C THR A 42 -11.05 -14.49 -5.93
N ASP A 43 -11.99 -15.17 -6.57
CA ASP A 43 -12.70 -14.70 -7.78
C ASP A 43 -13.58 -13.45 -7.49
N LYS A 44 -14.06 -13.29 -6.25
CA LYS A 44 -14.80 -12.07 -5.86
C LYS A 44 -13.89 -10.90 -5.54
N LEU A 45 -12.62 -11.14 -5.23
CA LEU A 45 -11.66 -10.09 -4.94
C LEU A 45 -11.16 -9.40 -6.22
N PRO A 46 -10.76 -8.12 -6.17
CA PRO A 46 -10.43 -7.33 -7.37
C PRO A 46 -9.13 -7.75 -8.08
N GLY A 47 -8.39 -8.74 -7.60
CA GLY A 47 -7.17 -9.26 -8.22
C GLY A 47 -5.98 -8.29 -8.26
N ALA A 48 -6.09 -7.13 -7.64
CA ALA A 48 -5.07 -6.07 -7.69
C ALA A 48 -3.76 -6.43 -6.98
N ASN A 49 -3.75 -7.42 -6.10
CA ASN A 49 -2.59 -7.88 -5.33
C ASN A 49 -1.75 -6.72 -4.74
N CYS A 50 -2.43 -5.69 -4.26
CA CYS A 50 -1.80 -4.43 -3.81
C CYS A 50 -1.22 -4.51 -2.39
N GLY A 51 -1.57 -5.53 -1.60
CA GLY A 51 -1.15 -5.68 -0.21
C GLY A 51 -1.77 -4.66 0.77
N GLY A 52 -2.77 -3.88 0.34
CA GLY A 52 -3.44 -2.87 1.16
C GLY A 52 -4.25 -3.43 2.33
N CYS A 53 -4.69 -4.67 2.21
CA CYS A 53 -5.37 -5.42 3.27
C CYS A 53 -4.41 -6.00 4.33
N GLY A 54 -3.10 -5.84 4.17
CA GLY A 54 -2.08 -6.41 5.06
C GLY A 54 -1.61 -7.83 4.67
N PHE A 55 -2.23 -8.46 3.66
CA PHE A 55 -1.85 -9.77 3.13
C PHE A 55 -1.02 -9.64 1.86
N ALA A 56 -0.23 -10.67 1.53
CA ALA A 56 0.69 -10.66 0.39
C ALA A 56 -0.01 -10.56 -0.98
N GLY A 57 -1.32 -10.84 -1.05
CA GLY A 57 -2.12 -10.74 -2.27
C GLY A 57 -3.56 -11.14 -2.00
N CYS A 58 -4.40 -11.10 -3.05
CA CYS A 58 -5.83 -11.42 -2.93
C CYS A 58 -6.06 -12.87 -2.50
N ARG A 59 -5.27 -13.83 -3.02
CA ARG A 59 -5.36 -15.24 -2.60
C ARG A 59 -5.01 -15.43 -1.12
N ALA A 60 -3.96 -14.77 -0.63
CA ALA A 60 -3.58 -14.83 0.78
C ALA A 60 -4.65 -14.25 1.72
N LEU A 61 -5.38 -13.21 1.28
CA LEU A 61 -6.55 -12.71 1.99
C LEU A 61 -7.69 -13.75 1.99
N ALA A 62 -7.97 -14.38 0.84
CA ALA A 62 -9.00 -15.41 0.71
C ALA A 62 -8.70 -16.62 1.63
N GLU A 63 -7.47 -17.10 1.64
CA GLU A 63 -7.01 -18.17 2.54
C GLU A 63 -7.21 -17.79 4.02
N ALA A 64 -6.84 -16.55 4.39
CA ALA A 64 -7.01 -16.08 5.76
C ALA A 64 -8.48 -15.96 6.19
N VAL A 65 -9.36 -15.54 5.28
CA VAL A 65 -10.82 -15.46 5.52
C VAL A 65 -11.41 -16.85 5.69
N VAL A 66 -11.11 -17.76 4.77
CA VAL A 66 -11.63 -19.14 4.82
C VAL A 66 -11.12 -19.89 6.06
N LYS A 67 -9.84 -19.74 6.39
CA LYS A 67 -9.20 -20.41 7.54
C LYS A 67 -9.73 -19.96 8.89
N SER A 68 -10.06 -18.68 9.01
CA SER A 68 -10.55 -18.11 10.27
C SER A 68 -12.09 -18.13 10.40
N GLU A 69 -12.79 -18.40 9.30
CA GLU A 69 -14.26 -18.30 9.21
C GLU A 69 -14.80 -16.96 9.77
N SER A 70 -14.00 -15.89 9.66
CA SER A 70 -14.32 -14.56 10.18
C SER A 70 -13.78 -13.47 9.25
N LEU A 71 -14.51 -12.36 9.15
CA LEU A 71 -14.13 -11.17 8.43
C LEU A 71 -13.45 -10.10 9.31
N GLU A 72 -13.39 -10.32 10.64
CA GLU A 72 -12.77 -9.36 11.55
C GLU A 72 -11.31 -9.07 11.19
N GLY A 73 -11.00 -7.79 11.02
CA GLY A 73 -9.66 -7.34 10.64
C GLY A 73 -9.23 -7.71 9.21
N LYS A 74 -10.13 -8.27 8.39
CA LYS A 74 -9.88 -8.71 7.02
C LYS A 74 -10.75 -7.93 6.05
N PHE A 75 -10.27 -6.76 5.66
CA PHE A 75 -10.97 -5.86 4.76
C PHE A 75 -10.16 -5.59 3.50
N CYS A 76 -10.81 -5.64 2.33
CA CYS A 76 -10.17 -5.27 1.07
C CYS A 76 -10.44 -3.79 0.75
N PRO A 77 -9.46 -2.88 0.90
CA PRO A 77 -9.70 -1.45 0.68
C PRO A 77 -10.00 -1.11 -0.79
N VAL A 78 -9.50 -1.91 -1.73
CA VAL A 78 -9.74 -1.73 -3.17
C VAL A 78 -11.15 -2.16 -3.56
N GLY A 79 -11.61 -3.29 -3.03
CA GLY A 79 -12.94 -3.82 -3.29
C GLY A 79 -14.05 -3.10 -2.52
N GLY A 80 -13.70 -2.47 -1.39
CA GLY A 80 -14.65 -1.79 -0.52
C GLY A 80 -15.75 -2.71 0.02
N ASP A 81 -16.81 -2.09 0.54
CA ASP A 81 -17.92 -2.83 1.14
C ASP A 81 -18.68 -3.72 0.13
N GLY A 82 -18.71 -3.33 -1.15
CA GLY A 82 -19.40 -4.11 -2.19
C GLY A 82 -18.78 -5.49 -2.39
N VAL A 83 -17.47 -5.57 -2.47
CA VAL A 83 -16.72 -6.83 -2.59
C VAL A 83 -16.79 -7.62 -1.27
N MET A 84 -16.66 -6.93 -0.13
CA MET A 84 -16.74 -7.59 1.16
C MET A 84 -18.12 -8.21 1.44
N LYS A 85 -19.21 -7.61 0.96
CA LYS A 85 -20.55 -8.21 0.99
C LYS A 85 -20.62 -9.50 0.18
N GLN A 86 -20.03 -9.54 -1.02
CA GLN A 86 -19.96 -10.76 -1.85
C GLN A 86 -19.11 -11.86 -1.19
N VAL A 87 -17.97 -11.49 -0.59
CA VAL A 87 -17.14 -12.43 0.18
C VAL A 87 -17.90 -12.98 1.39
N ALA A 88 -18.62 -12.13 2.11
CA ALA A 88 -19.45 -12.52 3.24
C ALA A 88 -20.56 -13.50 2.82
N GLU A 89 -21.18 -13.26 1.67
CA GLU A 89 -22.22 -14.14 1.11
C GLU A 89 -21.67 -15.54 0.80
N VAL A 90 -20.49 -15.62 0.17
CA VAL A 90 -19.80 -16.91 -0.12
C VAL A 90 -19.47 -17.66 1.17
N MET A 91 -19.10 -16.94 2.23
CA MET A 91 -18.75 -17.52 3.51
C MET A 91 -19.94 -17.74 4.47
N GLY A 92 -21.14 -17.26 4.12
CA GLY A 92 -22.31 -17.29 5.00
C GLY A 92 -22.18 -16.38 6.23
N LEU A 93 -21.36 -15.32 6.13
CA LEU A 93 -21.06 -14.37 7.21
C LEU A 93 -21.79 -13.04 6.98
N LYS A 94 -21.82 -12.20 8.03
CA LYS A 94 -22.30 -10.82 7.91
C LYS A 94 -21.12 -9.90 7.61
N ALA A 95 -21.23 -9.09 6.56
CA ALA A 95 -20.25 -8.05 6.26
C ALA A 95 -20.48 -6.86 7.20
N GLU A 96 -19.42 -6.36 7.82
CA GLU A 96 -19.41 -5.09 8.53
C GLU A 96 -19.18 -3.96 7.52
N GLU A 97 -19.96 -2.88 7.65
CA GLU A 97 -19.73 -1.67 6.85
C GLU A 97 -18.53 -0.91 7.41
N SER A 98 -17.57 -0.62 6.55
CA SER A 98 -16.39 0.16 6.92
C SER A 98 -16.51 1.59 6.42
N ASP A 99 -16.07 2.55 7.23
CA ASP A 99 -16.00 3.93 6.77
C ASP A 99 -14.98 4.07 5.62
N PRO A 100 -15.37 4.63 4.47
CA PRO A 100 -14.46 4.82 3.36
C PRO A 100 -13.28 5.71 3.77
N MET A 101 -12.06 5.25 3.48
CA MET A 101 -10.84 5.97 3.81
C MET A 101 -10.19 6.61 2.57
N ILE A 102 -9.28 7.54 2.79
CA ILE A 102 -8.49 8.19 1.76
C ILE A 102 -7.13 8.59 2.30
N ALA A 103 -6.11 8.60 1.44
CA ALA A 103 -4.81 9.14 1.78
C ALA A 103 -4.86 10.67 1.90
N VAL A 104 -4.21 11.21 2.91
CA VAL A 104 -4.04 12.65 3.11
C VAL A 104 -2.57 12.97 3.33
N VAL A 105 -2.11 14.12 2.83
CA VAL A 105 -0.74 14.59 2.95
C VAL A 105 -0.66 15.63 4.06
N ARG A 106 0.09 15.35 5.10
CA ARG A 106 0.26 16.22 6.26
C ARG A 106 1.49 17.13 6.10
N CYS A 107 1.59 17.81 4.98
CA CYS A 107 2.58 18.83 4.73
C CYS A 107 2.01 19.90 3.80
N ASN A 108 2.16 21.16 4.16
CA ASN A 108 1.82 22.31 3.34
C ASN A 108 3.04 23.22 3.11
N GLY A 109 4.24 22.69 3.40
CA GLY A 109 5.49 23.42 3.22
C GLY A 109 5.89 23.53 1.75
N GLY A 110 6.13 22.37 1.14
CA GLY A 110 6.59 22.29 -0.25
C GLY A 110 7.80 23.17 -0.56
N LYS A 111 8.11 23.34 -1.84
CA LYS A 111 9.23 24.18 -2.29
C LYS A 111 9.02 25.67 -1.97
N CYS A 112 7.77 26.13 -1.98
CA CYS A 112 7.46 27.57 -1.84
C CYS A 112 7.58 28.08 -0.41
N ASN A 113 7.34 27.23 0.59
CA ASN A 113 7.25 27.64 1.99
C ASN A 113 8.40 27.09 2.85
N ASN A 114 9.15 26.12 2.36
CA ASN A 114 10.24 25.49 3.06
C ASN A 114 11.56 26.17 2.66
N VAL A 115 12.30 26.69 3.63
CA VAL A 115 13.58 27.34 3.39
C VAL A 115 14.58 26.27 2.93
N SER A 116 15.22 26.49 1.77
CA SER A 116 16.32 25.63 1.33
C SER A 116 17.55 25.92 2.16
N LYS A 117 18.15 24.86 2.74
CA LYS A 117 19.40 24.95 3.50
C LYS A 117 20.62 24.50 2.71
N VAL A 118 20.41 23.66 1.71
CA VAL A 118 21.45 23.12 0.83
C VAL A 118 20.86 22.86 -0.56
N GLU A 119 21.68 22.82 -1.57
CA GLU A 119 21.33 22.30 -2.89
C GLU A 119 21.65 20.80 -2.92
N TYR A 120 20.64 19.99 -3.26
CA TYR A 120 20.78 18.55 -3.31
C TYR A 120 20.99 18.08 -4.76
N ASP A 121 22.18 17.70 -5.09
CA ASP A 121 22.58 17.14 -6.39
C ASP A 121 22.82 15.62 -6.33
N GLY A 122 21.85 14.93 -5.74
CA GLY A 122 21.88 13.48 -5.59
C GLY A 122 20.74 12.79 -6.31
N LEU A 123 20.61 11.47 -6.06
CA LEU A 123 19.53 10.65 -6.59
C LEU A 123 18.17 11.23 -6.14
N ARG A 124 17.28 11.49 -7.08
CA ARG A 124 15.91 12.00 -6.82
C ARG A 124 15.01 10.91 -6.28
N ASP A 125 15.31 10.46 -5.09
CA ASP A 125 14.57 9.44 -4.32
C ASP A 125 14.40 9.94 -2.89
N CYS A 126 13.15 9.84 -2.36
CA CYS A 126 12.84 10.34 -1.02
C CYS A 126 13.61 9.59 0.08
N SER A 127 13.82 8.29 -0.06
CA SER A 127 14.53 7.50 0.95
C SER A 127 16.00 7.86 1.00
N PHE A 128 16.63 8.00 -0.17
CA PHE A 128 18.02 8.44 -0.29
C PHE A 128 18.22 9.85 0.26
N ALA A 129 17.40 10.81 -0.15
CA ALA A 129 17.49 12.17 0.33
C ALA A 129 17.20 12.31 1.82
N ASN A 130 16.31 11.46 2.36
CA ASN A 130 16.03 11.45 3.79
C ASN A 130 17.23 10.97 4.64
N MET A 131 18.01 10.01 4.13
CA MET A 131 19.24 9.53 4.77
C MET A 131 20.37 10.56 4.68
N ASN A 132 20.42 11.36 3.60
CA ASN A 132 21.45 12.36 3.36
C ASN A 132 20.96 13.75 3.84
N PHE A 133 21.39 14.18 5.01
CA PHE A 133 21.12 15.50 5.60
C PHE A 133 19.64 15.91 5.67
N SER A 134 18.74 14.95 5.64
CA SER A 134 17.29 15.20 5.57
C SER A 134 16.84 16.04 4.36
N GLY A 135 17.54 15.94 3.23
CA GLY A 135 17.21 16.63 1.97
C GLY A 135 17.49 18.14 1.98
N GLU A 136 16.99 18.83 0.96
CA GLU A 136 17.27 20.26 0.70
C GLU A 136 16.64 21.21 1.73
N GLY A 137 15.46 20.87 2.24
CA GLY A 137 14.64 21.78 3.03
C GLY A 137 15.08 21.90 4.48
N GLY A 138 14.87 23.07 5.07
CA GLY A 138 15.12 23.36 6.48
C GLY A 138 14.23 22.52 7.42
N CYS A 139 13.00 22.20 7.02
CA CYS A 139 12.08 21.40 7.81
C CYS A 139 12.44 19.89 7.71
N ALA A 140 12.92 19.32 8.81
CA ALA A 140 13.26 17.90 8.88
C ALA A 140 12.06 16.95 8.70
N ASN A 141 10.85 17.42 9.00
CA ASN A 141 9.61 16.64 8.94
C ASN A 141 8.78 16.89 7.66
N GLY A 142 9.23 17.79 6.77
CA GLY A 142 8.49 18.19 5.57
C GLY A 142 8.60 17.21 4.40
N CYS A 143 7.77 17.39 3.38
CA CYS A 143 7.87 16.63 2.13
C CYS A 143 9.19 16.91 1.41
N LEU A 144 9.79 15.87 0.85
CA LEU A 144 11.02 15.95 0.05
C LEU A 144 10.73 16.22 -1.45
N GLY A 145 9.51 15.91 -1.91
CA GLY A 145 9.06 16.24 -3.25
C GLY A 145 9.62 15.40 -4.40
N PHE A 146 10.26 14.24 -4.13
CA PHE A 146 10.83 13.37 -5.18
C PHE A 146 9.87 12.30 -5.70
N GLY A 147 8.67 12.16 -5.13
CA GLY A 147 7.59 11.38 -5.74
C GLY A 147 7.57 9.88 -5.47
N ASN A 148 8.32 9.33 -4.49
CA ASN A 148 8.25 7.90 -4.16
C ASN A 148 6.82 7.42 -3.85
N CYS A 149 5.98 8.27 -3.27
CA CYS A 149 4.57 7.98 -3.02
C CYS A 149 3.75 7.90 -4.31
N VAL A 150 4.10 8.67 -5.34
CA VAL A 150 3.49 8.62 -6.67
C VAL A 150 3.88 7.33 -7.37
N SER A 151 5.18 7.02 -7.43
CA SER A 151 5.69 5.78 -8.04
C SER A 151 5.14 4.51 -7.38
N ALA A 152 4.83 4.56 -6.07
CA ALA A 152 4.22 3.45 -5.35
C ALA A 152 2.71 3.31 -5.60
N CYS A 153 2.06 4.29 -6.21
CA CYS A 153 0.62 4.29 -6.44
C CYS A 153 0.26 3.52 -7.71
N LYS A 154 -0.35 2.36 -7.57
CA LYS A 154 -0.82 1.54 -8.70
C LYS A 154 -2.14 2.01 -9.32
N PHE A 155 -2.76 3.05 -8.74
CA PHE A 155 -4.10 3.54 -9.12
C PHE A 155 -4.07 4.94 -9.71
N ASP A 156 -2.88 5.49 -9.98
CA ASP A 156 -2.69 6.86 -10.50
C ASP A 156 -3.48 7.91 -9.70
N ALA A 157 -3.58 7.69 -8.39
CA ALA A 157 -4.31 8.55 -7.49
C ALA A 157 -3.44 9.67 -6.86
N LEU A 158 -2.14 9.70 -7.14
CA LEU A 158 -1.22 10.73 -6.67
C LEU A 158 -0.45 11.33 -7.83
N GLU A 159 -0.25 12.62 -7.77
CA GLU A 159 0.62 13.40 -8.67
C GLU A 159 1.44 14.38 -7.86
N ILE A 160 2.62 14.77 -8.35
CA ILE A 160 3.42 15.85 -7.75
C ILE A 160 3.02 17.15 -8.41
N ASP A 161 2.60 18.11 -7.60
CA ASP A 161 2.37 19.47 -8.04
C ASP A 161 3.70 20.13 -8.42
N GLU A 162 3.83 20.61 -9.65
CA GLU A 162 5.06 21.17 -10.20
C GLU A 162 5.55 22.41 -9.44
N THR A 163 4.61 23.24 -8.97
CA THR A 163 4.91 24.49 -8.27
C THR A 163 5.35 24.26 -6.84
N THR A 164 4.56 23.49 -6.09
CA THR A 164 4.80 23.28 -4.66
C THR A 164 5.69 22.07 -4.39
N ARG A 165 5.86 21.15 -5.35
CA ARG A 165 6.49 19.82 -5.20
C ARG A 165 5.84 18.98 -4.11
N LEU A 166 4.59 19.24 -3.77
CA LEU A 166 3.82 18.42 -2.85
C LEU A 166 2.98 17.38 -3.62
N PRO A 167 2.78 16.19 -3.08
CA PRO A 167 1.87 15.22 -3.67
C PRO A 167 0.43 15.67 -3.46
N LYS A 168 -0.35 15.70 -4.56
CA LYS A 168 -1.79 15.88 -4.58
C LYS A 168 -2.47 14.51 -4.69
N VAL A 169 -3.53 14.32 -3.92
CA VAL A 169 -4.31 13.08 -3.92
C VAL A 169 -5.61 13.29 -4.68
N ASN A 170 -5.80 12.53 -5.75
CA ASN A 170 -7.09 12.44 -6.43
C ASN A 170 -8.04 11.57 -5.58
N GLN A 171 -9.14 12.17 -5.14
CA GLN A 171 -10.08 11.57 -4.20
C GLN A 171 -10.91 10.44 -4.83
N ASP A 172 -11.14 10.51 -6.14
CA ASP A 172 -11.98 9.57 -6.87
C ASP A 172 -11.21 8.32 -7.25
N LYS A 173 -9.90 8.47 -7.51
CA LYS A 173 -9.01 7.34 -7.84
C LYS A 173 -8.42 6.65 -6.60
N CYS A 174 -8.41 7.33 -5.45
CA CYS A 174 -7.76 6.80 -4.24
C CYS A 174 -8.60 5.71 -3.57
N VAL A 175 -8.09 4.50 -3.56
CA VAL A 175 -8.70 3.32 -2.92
C VAL A 175 -8.17 3.04 -1.51
N ALA A 176 -7.42 3.96 -0.91
CA ALA A 176 -6.85 3.85 0.43
C ALA A 176 -6.00 2.59 0.70
N CYS A 177 -5.31 2.07 -0.32
CA CYS A 177 -4.50 0.85 -0.18
C CYS A 177 -3.25 1.01 0.72
N GLY A 178 -2.86 2.23 1.09
CA GLY A 178 -1.74 2.51 1.99
C GLY A 178 -0.34 2.38 1.38
N ALA A 179 -0.18 2.07 0.09
CA ALA A 179 1.12 1.96 -0.56
C ALA A 179 1.95 3.23 -0.44
N CYS A 180 1.33 4.40 -0.65
CA CYS A 180 1.97 5.72 -0.51
C CYS A 180 2.37 6.03 0.95
N VAL A 181 1.63 5.52 1.94
CA VAL A 181 1.98 5.66 3.37
C VAL A 181 3.26 4.90 3.67
N LYS A 182 3.37 3.66 3.18
CA LYS A 182 4.56 2.80 3.35
C LYS A 182 5.78 3.35 2.61
N ALA A 183 5.57 3.93 1.41
CA ALA A 183 6.64 4.49 0.59
C ALA A 183 7.20 5.81 1.11
N CYS A 184 6.51 6.50 2.02
CA CYS A 184 6.96 7.78 2.53
C CYS A 184 7.95 7.61 3.71
N PRO A 185 9.24 7.94 3.55
CA PRO A 185 10.23 7.78 4.62
C PRO A 185 9.97 8.71 5.81
N ARG A 186 9.28 9.83 5.59
CA ARG A 186 8.90 10.81 6.62
C ARG A 186 7.52 10.59 7.21
N LYS A 187 6.78 9.56 6.73
CA LYS A 187 5.45 9.19 7.23
C LYS A 187 4.44 10.36 7.26
N ILE A 188 4.58 11.30 6.33
CA ILE A 188 3.68 12.45 6.24
C ILE A 188 2.36 12.15 5.53
N ILE A 189 2.19 10.95 5.01
CA ILE A 189 0.95 10.49 4.38
C ILE A 189 0.29 9.52 5.34
N GLU A 190 -1.00 9.73 5.59
CA GLU A 190 -1.81 8.85 6.44
C GLU A 190 -3.17 8.59 5.80
N LEU A 191 -3.83 7.51 6.22
CA LEU A 191 -5.20 7.22 5.81
C LEU A 191 -6.16 7.84 6.82
N ARG A 192 -7.18 8.55 6.31
CA ARG A 192 -8.25 9.13 7.11
C ARG A 192 -9.61 8.79 6.54
N LYS A 193 -10.62 8.71 7.41
CA LYS A 193 -12.01 8.50 7.01
C LYS A 193 -12.47 9.64 6.10
N LYS A 194 -13.21 9.31 5.05
CA LYS A 194 -13.96 10.27 4.27
C LYS A 194 -15.16 10.70 5.12
N GLY A 195 -15.12 11.90 5.70
CA GLY A 195 -16.25 12.44 6.43
C GLY A 195 -17.45 12.75 5.52
N LYS A 196 -18.56 13.18 6.10
CA LYS A 196 -19.76 13.61 5.35
C LYS A 196 -19.38 14.64 4.29
N ASN A 197 -19.86 14.45 3.06
CA ASN A 197 -19.54 15.29 1.90
C ASN A 197 -18.03 15.39 1.60
N ASN A 198 -17.26 14.32 1.83
CA ASN A 198 -15.81 14.27 1.67
C ASN A 198 -15.04 15.31 2.51
N ARG A 199 -15.65 15.88 3.54
CA ARG A 199 -14.98 16.84 4.43
C ARG A 199 -14.01 16.15 5.37
N ARG A 200 -12.82 16.68 5.45
CA ARG A 200 -11.75 16.20 6.35
C ARG A 200 -11.13 17.41 7.04
N VAL A 201 -11.07 17.35 8.34
CA VAL A 201 -10.41 18.38 9.15
C VAL A 201 -9.16 17.80 9.76
N PHE A 202 -8.01 18.32 9.39
CA PHE A 202 -6.72 17.90 9.92
C PHE A 202 -5.68 19.01 9.80
N VAL A 203 -4.65 18.91 10.64
CA VAL A 203 -3.52 19.83 10.55
C VAL A 203 -2.56 19.31 9.46
N SER A 204 -2.39 20.11 8.39
CA SER A 204 -1.49 19.77 7.27
C SER A 204 -0.03 20.09 7.61
N CYS A 205 0.45 19.59 8.75
CA CYS A 205 1.83 19.73 9.19
C CYS A 205 2.19 18.63 10.19
N MET A 206 3.35 18.01 10.01
CA MET A 206 3.91 16.98 10.89
C MET A 206 5.12 17.49 11.69
N ASN A 207 5.38 18.81 11.70
CA ASN A 207 6.53 19.35 12.40
C ASN A 207 6.41 19.17 13.92
N THR A 208 7.49 18.74 14.53
CA THR A 208 7.64 18.52 15.99
C THR A 208 8.57 19.51 16.65
N GLU A 209 9.18 20.42 15.86
CA GLU A 209 10.08 21.46 16.37
C GLU A 209 9.31 22.55 17.14
N LYS A 210 10.01 23.26 18.01
CA LYS A 210 9.46 24.43 18.71
C LYS A 210 9.00 25.50 17.72
N GLY A 211 7.92 26.21 18.04
CA GLY A 211 7.25 27.10 17.10
C GLY A 211 8.15 28.15 16.43
N ALA A 212 9.14 28.70 17.12
CA ALA A 212 10.11 29.65 16.57
C ALA A 212 11.01 29.01 15.51
N GLU A 213 11.58 27.84 15.79
CA GLU A 213 12.39 27.06 14.84
C GLU A 213 11.57 26.57 13.67
N ALA A 214 10.36 26.07 13.96
CA ALA A 214 9.43 25.63 12.91
C ALA A 214 9.14 26.74 11.90
N LYS A 215 8.89 27.97 12.35
CA LYS A 215 8.64 29.13 11.50
C LYS A 215 9.86 29.63 10.76
N LYS A 216 11.04 29.49 11.34
CA LYS A 216 12.31 29.81 10.66
C LYS A 216 12.55 28.87 9.47
N ASN A 217 12.21 27.58 9.61
CA ASN A 217 12.43 26.57 8.60
C ASN A 217 11.31 26.49 7.54
N CYS A 218 10.08 26.87 7.92
CA CYS A 218 8.91 26.77 7.02
C CYS A 218 7.84 27.81 7.38
N THR A 219 7.49 28.68 6.43
CA THR A 219 6.49 29.73 6.63
C THR A 219 5.09 29.17 6.89
N SER A 220 4.76 28.00 6.36
CA SER A 220 3.50 27.26 6.58
C SER A 220 3.51 26.36 7.81
N ALA A 221 4.57 26.39 8.63
CA ALA A 221 4.69 25.48 9.75
C ALA A 221 3.61 25.70 10.81
N CYS A 222 3.08 24.59 11.31
CA CYS A 222 2.24 24.59 12.50
C CYS A 222 3.14 24.75 13.76
N ILE A 223 2.79 25.72 14.60
CA ILE A 223 3.53 25.99 15.86
C ILE A 223 2.96 25.26 17.08
N GLY A 224 1.97 24.40 16.90
CA GLY A 224 1.36 23.61 17.98
C GLY A 224 0.54 24.44 18.98
N CYS A 225 0.03 25.62 18.61
CA CYS A 225 -0.65 26.54 19.54
C CYS A 225 -2.03 26.06 20.06
N GLY A 226 -2.57 24.96 19.50
CA GLY A 226 -3.84 24.37 19.94
C GLY A 226 -5.10 25.15 19.60
N LYS A 227 -5.03 26.32 18.93
CA LYS A 227 -6.20 27.14 18.60
C LYS A 227 -7.22 26.37 17.73
N CYS A 228 -6.75 25.59 16.77
CA CYS A 228 -7.63 24.80 15.93
C CYS A 228 -8.41 23.72 16.73
N ALA A 229 -7.77 23.09 17.73
CA ALA A 229 -8.43 22.11 18.59
C ALA A 229 -9.48 22.77 19.50
N LYS A 230 -9.20 23.99 20.01
CA LYS A 230 -10.14 24.74 20.84
C LYS A 230 -11.34 25.30 20.05
N ALA A 231 -11.14 25.62 18.77
CA ALA A 231 -12.19 26.15 17.91
C ALA A 231 -12.98 25.05 17.17
N CYS A 232 -12.53 23.79 17.21
CA CYS A 232 -13.19 22.69 16.52
C CYS A 232 -14.46 22.27 17.27
N PRO A 233 -15.63 22.24 16.64
CA PRO A 233 -16.87 21.84 17.29
C PRO A 233 -17.05 20.32 17.38
N PHE A 234 -16.08 19.53 16.91
CA PHE A 234 -16.12 18.06 16.83
C PHE A 234 -15.05 17.41 17.70
#